data_d8ff3260bfa2230932be089627d6349b
#
_entry.id   d8ff3260bfa2230932be089627d6349b
#
_cell.length_a   1.000
_cell.length_b   1.000
_cell.length_c   1.000
_cell.angle_alpha   90.00
_cell.angle_beta   90.00
_cell.angle_gamma   90.00
#
_symmetry.space_group_name_H-M   'P 1'
#
loop_
_entity.id
_entity.type
_entity.pdbx_description
1 polymer ?
#
loop_
_entity_poly.entity_id
_entity_poly.type
_entity_poly.pdbx_seq_one_letter_code
_entity_poly.pdbx_strand_id
1 'polypeptide(L)'
;MYWLILPAFVAVFLAVVLIRTVRFTPPHEEAVPAAPVTLNEEKIVDDMCAMIRCKTVSHRDETLVDWDEFTRFQQVLADRFPLIHEKATLTKLGKTGLLYHLRGESAAAPSVCMSHYDVVPVDESGWEKPAFDGIVEDGFLWGRGTLDTKGTLCGVMEALE
;
A
#
# COMPACT_ATOMS: atom_id res chain seq x y z
N MET A 1 -0.80 -52.11 2.44
CA MET A 1 -2.10 -51.59 2.96
C MET A 1 -2.03 -50.17 3.46
N TYR A 2 -0.96 -49.73 4.13
CA TYR A 2 -0.83 -48.34 4.66
C TYR A 2 -0.61 -47.25 3.61
N TRP A 3 -0.12 -47.55 2.43
CA TRP A 3 0.13 -46.59 1.34
C TRP A 3 -1.16 -46.01 0.72
N LEU A 4 -2.31 -46.61 0.97
CA LEU A 4 -3.61 -46.05 0.55
C LEU A 4 -4.19 -45.03 1.55
N ILE A 5 -3.67 -45.01 2.78
CA ILE A 5 -4.18 -44.12 3.83
C ILE A 5 -3.92 -42.65 3.47
N LEU A 6 -2.71 -42.31 3.00
CA LEU A 6 -2.35 -40.94 2.63
C LEU A 6 -3.18 -40.40 1.46
N PRO A 7 -3.35 -41.12 0.32
CA PRO A 7 -4.24 -40.69 -0.74
C PRO A 7 -5.69 -40.52 -0.31
N ALA A 8 -6.20 -41.43 0.53
CA ALA A 8 -7.56 -41.32 1.07
C ALA A 8 -7.72 -40.07 1.95
N PHE A 9 -6.75 -39.77 2.81
CA PHE A 9 -6.76 -38.57 3.64
C PHE A 9 -6.74 -37.29 2.78
N VAL A 10 -5.86 -37.25 1.77
CA VAL A 10 -5.79 -36.11 0.83
C VAL A 10 -7.11 -35.95 0.08
N ALA A 11 -7.72 -37.01 -0.39
CA ALA A 11 -9.01 -36.95 -1.08
C ALA A 11 -10.13 -36.40 -0.19
N VAL A 12 -10.20 -36.84 1.07
CA VAL A 12 -11.18 -36.36 2.04
C VAL A 12 -10.91 -34.86 2.35
N PHE A 13 -9.64 -34.50 2.58
CA PHE A 13 -9.27 -33.11 2.82
C PHE A 13 -9.68 -32.20 1.67
N LEU A 14 -9.36 -32.57 0.42
CA LEU A 14 -9.75 -31.82 -0.77
C LEU A 14 -11.27 -31.72 -0.92
N ALA A 15 -12.00 -32.81 -0.67
CA ALA A 15 -13.47 -32.80 -0.70
C ALA A 15 -14.04 -31.81 0.33
N VAL A 16 -13.51 -31.82 1.56
CA VAL A 16 -13.94 -30.88 2.61
C VAL A 16 -13.65 -29.44 2.22
N VAL A 17 -12.44 -29.16 1.70
CA VAL A 17 -12.07 -27.80 1.23
C VAL A 17 -13.01 -27.36 0.12
N LEU A 18 -13.25 -28.18 -0.90
CA LEU A 18 -14.13 -27.85 -2.02
C LEU A 18 -15.56 -27.58 -1.54
N ILE A 19 -16.12 -28.44 -0.68
CA ILE A 19 -17.47 -28.26 -0.15
C ILE A 19 -17.56 -26.96 0.64
N ARG A 20 -16.57 -26.64 1.47
CA ARG A 20 -16.55 -25.40 2.24
C ARG A 20 -16.40 -24.17 1.35
N THR A 21 -15.59 -24.26 0.30
CA THR A 21 -15.42 -23.15 -0.67
C THR A 21 -16.71 -22.85 -1.42
N VAL A 22 -17.39 -23.90 -1.93
CA VAL A 22 -18.66 -23.73 -2.65
C VAL A 22 -19.78 -23.19 -1.75
N ARG A 23 -19.75 -23.57 -0.46
CA ARG A 23 -20.72 -23.10 0.53
C ARG A 23 -20.34 -21.81 1.23
N PHE A 24 -19.15 -21.26 0.93
CA PHE A 24 -18.71 -20.02 1.52
C PHE A 24 -19.52 -18.85 0.94
N THR A 25 -20.34 -18.25 1.77
CA THR A 25 -20.99 -16.97 1.47
C THR A 25 -20.33 -15.92 2.37
N PRO A 26 -19.64 -14.92 1.79
CA PRO A 26 -19.07 -13.86 2.59
C PRO A 26 -20.20 -13.14 3.36
N PRO A 27 -19.94 -12.65 4.58
CA PRO A 27 -20.90 -11.84 5.30
C PRO A 27 -21.30 -10.66 4.43
N HIS A 28 -22.59 -10.50 4.21
CA HIS A 28 -23.13 -9.34 3.50
C HIS A 28 -23.23 -8.20 4.51
N GLU A 29 -22.27 -7.27 4.42
CA GLU A 29 -22.40 -6.00 5.11
C GLU A 29 -23.29 -5.09 4.25
N GLU A 30 -24.38 -4.59 4.83
CA GLU A 30 -25.17 -3.54 4.17
C GLU A 30 -24.24 -2.34 3.98
N ALA A 31 -24.01 -1.98 2.71
CA ALA A 31 -23.22 -0.81 2.40
C ALA A 31 -23.91 0.43 3.00
N VAL A 32 -23.30 1.02 3.99
CA VAL A 32 -23.74 2.33 4.47
C VAL A 32 -23.54 3.31 3.31
N PRO A 33 -24.60 4.03 2.88
CA PRO A 33 -24.43 5.01 1.82
C PRO A 33 -23.35 6.02 2.21
N ALA A 34 -22.22 6.02 1.51
CA ALA A 34 -21.20 7.02 1.73
C ALA A 34 -21.75 8.40 1.33
N ALA A 35 -21.50 9.41 2.14
CA ALA A 35 -21.74 10.78 1.71
C ALA A 35 -20.92 11.07 0.44
N PRO A 36 -21.46 11.84 -0.52
CA PRO A 36 -20.70 12.19 -1.69
C PRO A 36 -19.45 13.00 -1.30
N VAL A 37 -18.28 12.50 -1.68
CA VAL A 37 -17.00 13.15 -1.45
C VAL A 37 -16.53 13.76 -2.77
N THR A 38 -16.19 15.04 -2.74
CA THR A 38 -15.56 15.70 -3.89
C THR A 38 -14.05 15.48 -3.81
N LEU A 39 -13.51 14.78 -4.79
CA LEU A 39 -12.08 14.51 -4.89
C LEU A 39 -11.39 15.54 -5.79
N ASN A 40 -10.20 15.98 -5.40
CA ASN A 40 -9.31 16.72 -6.27
C ASN A 40 -8.41 15.76 -7.03
N GLU A 41 -8.93 15.20 -8.14
CA GLU A 41 -8.24 14.16 -8.91
C GLU A 41 -6.87 14.62 -9.42
N GLU A 42 -6.72 15.88 -9.84
CA GLU A 42 -5.44 16.42 -10.31
C GLU A 42 -4.38 16.41 -9.20
N LYS A 43 -4.77 16.84 -7.97
CA LYS A 43 -3.88 16.80 -6.81
C LYS A 43 -3.47 15.36 -6.48
N ILE A 44 -4.43 14.44 -6.41
CA ILE A 44 -4.17 13.02 -6.09
C ILE A 44 -3.16 12.41 -7.07
N VAL A 45 -3.33 12.68 -8.36
CA VAL A 45 -2.42 12.18 -9.41
C VAL A 45 -1.04 12.81 -9.28
N ASP A 46 -0.94 14.12 -9.02
CA ASP A 46 0.35 14.80 -8.84
C ASP A 46 1.08 14.32 -7.59
N ASP A 47 0.38 14.11 -6.48
CA ASP A 47 0.94 13.58 -5.24
C ASP A 47 1.46 12.15 -5.44
N MET A 48 0.69 11.32 -6.13
CA MET A 48 1.14 9.98 -6.48
C MET A 48 2.38 10.00 -7.39
N CYS A 49 2.43 10.90 -8.39
CA CYS A 49 3.61 11.08 -9.22
C CYS A 49 4.84 11.51 -8.40
N ALA A 50 4.66 12.42 -7.45
CA ALA A 50 5.73 12.87 -6.56
C ALA A 50 6.28 11.70 -5.71
N MET A 51 5.39 10.82 -5.21
CA MET A 51 5.78 9.61 -4.48
C MET A 51 6.56 8.63 -5.37
N ILE A 52 6.13 8.40 -6.62
CA ILE A 52 6.81 7.49 -7.56
C ILE A 52 8.22 7.99 -7.90
N ARG A 53 8.41 9.30 -8.03
CA ARG A 53 9.71 9.91 -8.33
C ARG A 53 10.75 9.74 -7.22
N CYS A 54 10.36 9.33 -6.02
CA CYS A 54 11.29 8.94 -4.97
C CYS A 54 11.72 7.49 -5.17
N LYS A 55 13.01 7.27 -5.42
CA LYS A 55 13.60 5.94 -5.70
C LYS A 55 13.87 5.18 -4.41
N THR A 56 12.83 4.91 -3.62
CA THR A 56 12.92 4.21 -2.33
C THR A 56 13.19 2.72 -2.51
N VAL A 57 14.26 2.39 -3.23
CA VAL A 57 14.62 1.00 -3.54
C VAL A 57 15.24 0.33 -2.33
N SER A 58 14.61 -0.75 -1.88
CA SER A 58 15.15 -1.58 -0.80
C SER A 58 16.03 -2.70 -1.37
N HIS A 59 17.09 -3.01 -0.65
CA HIS A 59 18.02 -4.08 -0.97
C HIS A 59 18.24 -4.94 0.27
N ARG A 60 18.51 -6.23 0.07
CA ARG A 60 18.90 -7.11 1.16
C ARG A 60 20.23 -6.69 1.80
N ASP A 61 21.14 -6.16 0.98
CA ASP A 61 22.35 -5.51 1.43
C ASP A 61 22.07 -4.02 1.63
N GLU A 62 22.00 -3.58 2.88
CA GLU A 62 21.70 -2.20 3.24
C GLU A 62 22.74 -1.18 2.74
N THR A 63 23.93 -1.62 2.35
CA THR A 63 24.97 -0.74 1.79
C THR A 63 24.63 -0.25 0.37
N LEU A 64 23.70 -0.92 -0.29
CA LEU A 64 23.21 -0.56 -1.62
C LEU A 64 21.96 0.33 -1.56
N VAL A 65 21.43 0.61 -0.36
CA VAL A 65 20.23 1.42 -0.20
C VAL A 65 20.59 2.89 -0.21
N ASP A 66 19.95 3.66 -1.07
CA ASP A 66 20.01 5.12 -1.07
C ASP A 66 19.06 5.68 -0.01
N TRP A 67 19.59 5.93 1.19
CA TRP A 67 18.82 6.44 2.31
C TRP A 67 18.34 7.88 2.12
N ASP A 68 18.97 8.65 1.22
CA ASP A 68 18.56 10.02 0.92
C ASP A 68 17.22 10.02 0.16
N GLU A 69 16.97 9.03 -0.69
CA GLU A 69 15.68 8.86 -1.35
C GLU A 69 14.54 8.52 -0.36
N PHE A 70 14.84 7.77 0.71
CA PHE A 70 13.87 7.53 1.78
C PHE A 70 13.59 8.81 2.59
N THR A 71 14.63 9.59 2.86
CA THR A 71 14.48 10.90 3.53
C THR A 71 13.68 11.87 2.67
N ARG A 72 13.98 11.91 1.38
CA ARG A 72 13.25 12.71 0.39
C ARG A 72 11.77 12.31 0.33
N PHE A 73 11.47 11.00 0.35
CA PHE A 73 10.09 10.53 0.38
C PHE A 73 9.33 11.01 1.63
N GLN A 74 9.98 10.94 2.80
CA GLN A 74 9.37 11.44 4.04
C GLN A 74 9.09 12.95 3.96
N GLN A 75 9.96 13.73 3.28
CA GLN A 75 9.72 15.15 3.04
C GLN A 75 8.56 15.38 2.09
N VAL A 76 8.45 14.58 1.01
CA VAL A 76 7.30 14.63 0.09
C VAL A 76 6.00 14.39 0.85
N LEU A 77 5.95 13.43 1.78
CA LEU A 77 4.76 13.22 2.61
C LEU A 77 4.43 14.46 3.46
N ALA A 78 5.43 15.08 4.07
CA ALA A 78 5.23 16.27 4.89
C ALA A 78 4.73 17.47 4.07
N ASP A 79 5.27 17.65 2.88
CA ASP A 79 4.93 18.79 2.01
C ASP A 79 3.54 18.63 1.36
N ARG A 80 3.16 17.41 1.04
CA ARG A 80 1.91 17.11 0.32
C ARG A 80 0.71 16.86 1.23
N PHE A 81 0.95 16.45 2.49
CA PHE A 81 -0.07 16.14 3.49
C PHE A 81 0.16 16.91 4.79
N PRO A 82 0.07 18.24 4.74
CA PRO A 82 0.35 19.09 5.91
C PRO A 82 -0.66 18.94 7.05
N LEU A 83 -1.94 18.70 6.76
CA LEU A 83 -2.96 18.54 7.82
C LEU A 83 -2.72 17.27 8.66
N ILE A 84 -2.38 16.17 8.01
CA ILE A 84 -1.98 14.96 8.73
C ILE A 84 -0.77 15.23 9.62
N HIS A 85 0.24 15.94 9.11
CA HIS A 85 1.46 16.26 9.88
C HIS A 85 1.19 17.24 11.01
N GLU A 86 0.18 18.11 10.89
CA GLU A 86 -0.26 19.00 11.95
C GLU A 86 -1.06 18.26 13.04
N LYS A 87 -1.98 17.35 12.64
CA LYS A 87 -2.96 16.75 13.53
C LYS A 87 -2.51 15.42 14.14
N ALA A 88 -1.67 14.65 13.43
CA ALA A 88 -1.19 13.38 13.92
C ALA A 88 0.07 13.52 14.76
N THR A 89 0.25 12.63 15.72
CA THR A 89 1.55 12.43 16.36
C THR A 89 2.36 11.47 15.50
N LEU A 90 3.41 11.99 14.84
CA LEU A 90 4.33 11.17 14.06
C LEU A 90 5.42 10.58 14.95
N THR A 91 5.52 9.26 14.98
CA THR A 91 6.62 8.53 15.60
C THR A 91 7.45 7.84 14.52
N LYS A 92 8.75 8.14 14.46
CA LYS A 92 9.68 7.48 13.54
C LYS A 92 10.25 6.22 14.21
N LEU A 93 10.17 5.09 13.51
CA LEU A 93 10.64 3.78 13.95
C LEU A 93 11.80 3.34 13.06
N GLY A 94 13.00 3.32 13.60
CA GLY A 94 14.23 3.07 12.83
C GLY A 94 14.44 4.14 11.75
N LYS A 95 14.94 3.74 10.59
CA LYS A 95 15.25 4.65 9.45
C LYS A 95 14.03 5.00 8.61
N THR A 96 13.07 4.09 8.49
CA THR A 96 12.00 4.18 7.50
C THR A 96 10.60 4.06 8.08
N GLY A 97 10.41 3.43 9.23
CA GLY A 97 9.09 3.26 9.82
C GLY A 97 8.47 4.60 10.23
N LEU A 98 7.25 4.85 9.78
CA LEU A 98 6.47 6.04 10.12
C LEU A 98 5.16 5.60 10.74
N LEU A 99 4.90 6.00 11.97
CA LEU A 99 3.65 5.76 12.66
C LEU A 99 2.95 7.10 12.91
N TYR A 100 1.87 7.34 12.18
CA TYR A 100 0.97 8.47 12.38
C TYR A 100 -0.16 8.05 13.32
N HIS A 101 -0.27 8.67 14.46
CA HIS A 101 -1.32 8.42 15.42
C HIS A 101 -2.29 9.61 15.43
N LEU A 102 -3.46 9.42 14.82
CA LEU A 102 -4.58 10.34 14.87
C LEU A 102 -5.51 9.95 16.03
N ARG A 103 -5.84 10.91 16.86
CA ARG A 103 -6.76 10.69 17.97
C ARG A 103 -8.21 10.75 17.46
N GLY A 104 -8.92 9.64 17.54
CA GLY A 104 -10.36 9.57 17.25
C GLY A 104 -11.24 10.06 18.41
N GLU A 105 -12.53 10.06 18.19
CA GLU A 105 -13.55 10.41 19.22
C GLU A 105 -13.57 9.38 20.34
N SER A 106 -13.22 8.13 20.07
CA SER A 106 -13.19 7.03 21.02
C SER A 106 -11.88 6.25 20.92
N ALA A 107 -11.36 5.81 22.06
CA ALA A 107 -10.21 4.91 22.14
C ALA A 107 -10.61 3.41 22.09
N ALA A 108 -11.91 3.10 21.97
CA ALA A 108 -12.41 1.74 22.18
C ALA A 108 -12.13 0.76 21.05
N ALA A 109 -11.89 1.23 19.81
CA ALA A 109 -11.65 0.38 18.66
C ALA A 109 -10.78 1.13 17.63
N PRO A 110 -9.45 1.16 17.79
CA PRO A 110 -8.60 1.82 16.83
C PRO A 110 -8.60 1.08 15.48
N SER A 111 -8.70 1.84 14.39
CA SER A 111 -8.45 1.33 13.05
C SER A 111 -6.98 1.52 12.70
N VAL A 112 -6.41 0.56 11.99
CA VAL A 112 -5.02 0.62 11.52
C VAL A 112 -5.01 0.51 10.01
N CYS A 113 -4.51 1.55 9.35
CA CYS A 113 -4.20 1.54 7.92
C CYS A 113 -2.71 1.33 7.75
N MET A 114 -2.32 0.39 6.89
CA MET A 114 -0.90 0.07 6.65
C MET A 114 -0.60 0.10 5.17
N SER A 115 0.59 0.60 4.86
CA SER A 115 1.21 0.48 3.54
C SER A 115 2.72 0.53 3.68
N HIS A 116 3.45 0.07 2.68
CA HIS A 116 4.89 0.29 2.58
C HIS A 116 5.21 1.23 1.43
N TYR A 117 6.35 1.89 1.49
CA TYR A 117 6.79 2.83 0.46
C TYR A 117 8.14 2.49 -0.16
N ASP A 118 8.82 1.47 0.36
CA ASP A 118 9.96 0.90 -0.33
C ASP A 118 9.49 0.08 -1.54
N VAL A 119 10.38 -0.07 -2.49
CA VAL A 119 10.13 -0.79 -3.73
C VAL A 119 11.30 -1.70 -4.07
N VAL A 120 11.03 -2.76 -4.82
CA VAL A 120 12.09 -3.64 -5.31
C VAL A 120 12.89 -2.97 -6.44
N PRO A 121 14.16 -3.37 -6.66
CA PRO A 121 14.97 -2.91 -7.78
C PRO A 121 14.29 -3.14 -9.13
N VAL A 122 14.67 -2.34 -10.12
CA VAL A 122 14.20 -2.48 -11.49
C VAL A 122 15.37 -2.70 -12.45
N ASP A 123 15.11 -3.48 -13.49
CA ASP A 123 15.91 -3.48 -14.69
C ASP A 123 15.18 -2.62 -15.73
N GLU A 124 15.66 -1.39 -15.92
CA GLU A 124 15.02 -0.40 -16.80
C GLU A 124 14.93 -0.90 -18.25
N SER A 125 15.77 -1.87 -18.67
CA SER A 125 15.74 -2.42 -20.03
C SER A 125 14.46 -3.17 -20.35
N GLY A 126 13.74 -3.64 -19.33
CA GLY A 126 12.46 -4.33 -19.47
C GLY A 126 11.22 -3.42 -19.35
N TRP A 127 11.42 -2.10 -19.23
CA TRP A 127 10.33 -1.14 -19.07
C TRP A 127 10.07 -0.34 -20.33
N GLU A 128 8.79 -0.14 -20.67
CA GLU A 128 8.38 0.71 -21.80
C GLU A 128 8.57 2.21 -21.50
N LYS A 129 8.49 2.58 -20.22
CA LYS A 129 8.64 3.94 -19.71
C LYS A 129 9.58 3.93 -18.51
N PRO A 130 10.33 5.02 -18.24
CA PRO A 130 11.19 5.10 -17.06
C PRO A 130 10.44 4.79 -15.78
N ALA A 131 10.99 3.85 -14.99
CA ALA A 131 10.29 3.25 -13.86
C ALA A 131 9.99 4.24 -12.70
N PHE A 132 10.71 5.36 -12.63
CA PHE A 132 10.60 6.32 -11.53
C PHE A 132 10.20 7.74 -11.98
N ASP A 133 9.71 7.91 -13.20
CA ASP A 133 9.33 9.24 -13.68
C ASP A 133 7.89 9.62 -13.32
N GLY A 134 7.07 8.64 -12.92
CA GLY A 134 5.65 8.89 -12.60
C GLY A 134 4.94 9.52 -13.79
N ILE A 135 4.90 8.81 -14.92
CA ILE A 135 4.31 9.30 -16.18
C ILE A 135 2.82 9.02 -16.17
N VAL A 136 2.04 10.05 -16.51
CA VAL A 136 0.60 9.92 -16.71
C VAL A 136 0.32 9.97 -18.20
N GLU A 137 -0.23 8.90 -18.76
CA GLU A 137 -0.54 8.81 -20.19
C GLU A 137 -1.73 7.88 -20.40
N ASP A 138 -2.63 8.28 -21.27
CA ASP A 138 -3.84 7.51 -21.65
C ASP A 138 -4.70 7.05 -20.46
N GLY A 139 -4.76 7.83 -19.39
CA GLY A 139 -5.50 7.52 -18.17
C GLY A 139 -4.79 6.55 -17.22
N PHE A 140 -3.53 6.22 -17.49
CA PHE A 140 -2.70 5.36 -16.63
C PHE A 140 -1.55 6.14 -16.01
N LEU A 141 -1.23 5.83 -14.77
CA LEU A 141 -0.03 6.30 -14.09
C LEU A 141 1.01 5.18 -14.11
N TRP A 142 2.12 5.42 -14.78
CA TRP A 142 3.22 4.47 -14.97
C TRP A 142 4.33 4.71 -13.93
N GLY A 143 4.77 3.64 -13.29
CA GLY A 143 5.94 3.70 -12.42
C GLY A 143 6.06 2.53 -11.44
N ARG A 144 7.28 2.32 -10.92
CA ARG A 144 7.57 1.32 -9.90
C ARG A 144 6.92 1.72 -8.58
N GLY A 145 6.09 0.81 -8.03
CA GLY A 145 5.40 1.02 -6.76
C GLY A 145 3.99 1.62 -6.89
N THR A 146 3.49 1.87 -8.12
CA THR A 146 2.13 2.37 -8.31
C THR A 146 1.07 1.46 -7.69
N LEU A 147 1.21 0.15 -7.84
CA LEU A 147 0.30 -0.84 -7.27
C LEU A 147 0.80 -1.38 -5.94
N ASP A 148 2.10 -1.61 -5.78
CA ASP A 148 2.71 -2.27 -4.62
C ASP A 148 3.77 -1.36 -3.97
N THR A 149 3.40 -0.51 -2.99
CA THR A 149 2.06 -0.18 -2.52
C THR A 149 1.91 1.33 -2.31
N LYS A 150 2.69 2.18 -3.03
CA LYS A 150 2.60 3.64 -2.93
C LYS A 150 1.20 4.15 -3.30
N GLY A 151 0.46 3.43 -4.18
CA GLY A 151 -0.92 3.74 -4.48
C GLY A 151 -1.84 3.61 -3.26
N THR A 152 -1.68 2.52 -2.49
CA THR A 152 -2.41 2.35 -1.23
C THR A 152 -2.03 3.44 -0.22
N LEU A 153 -0.72 3.76 -0.12
CA LEU A 153 -0.25 4.83 0.75
C LEU A 153 -0.86 6.18 0.37
N CYS A 154 -0.83 6.53 -0.92
CA CYS A 154 -1.42 7.75 -1.43
C CYS A 154 -2.91 7.84 -1.08
N GLY A 155 -3.67 6.77 -1.35
CA GLY A 155 -5.10 6.74 -1.03
C GLY A 155 -5.40 6.90 0.47
N VAL A 156 -4.59 6.29 1.35
CA VAL A 156 -4.73 6.47 2.80
C VAL A 156 -4.40 7.91 3.22
N MET A 157 -3.32 8.48 2.70
CA MET A 157 -2.91 9.85 3.03
C MET A 157 -3.93 10.87 2.52
N GLU A 158 -4.44 10.73 1.30
CA GLU A 158 -5.48 11.60 0.73
C GLU A 158 -6.81 11.52 1.48
N ALA A 159 -7.15 10.33 1.99
CA ALA A 159 -8.38 10.15 2.77
C ALA A 159 -8.31 10.76 4.18
N LEU A 160 -7.10 10.99 4.67
CA LEU A 160 -6.87 11.55 6.01
C LEU A 160 -6.53 13.04 5.98
N GLU A 161 -6.07 13.57 4.82
CA GLU A 161 -5.78 14.99 4.60
C GLU A 161 -7.05 15.80 4.41
#